data_316c16bf912425752f2b69e22fec5452
#
_entry.id   316c16bf912425752f2b69e22fec5452
#
_cell.length_a   1.000
_cell.length_b   1.000
_cell.length_c   1.000
_cell.angle_alpha   90.00
_cell.angle_beta   90.00
_cell.angle_gamma   90.00
#
_symmetry.space_group_name_H-M   'P 1'
#
loop_
_entity.id
_entity.type
_entity.pdbx_description
1 polymer ?
#
loop_
_entity_poly.entity_id
_entity_poly.type
_entity_poly.pdbx_seq_one_letter_code
_entity_poly.pdbx_strand_id
1 'polypeptide(L)'
;MGLDPLTGTLLILARPGDIDGDTGREAIAARLTAIAGVPVEVRTWSEMDANLAVEGGGRVVGSDAEEARRFVCTSGFVVTDGTLSALTTAAHCPDTLNFIDHDGTAIPLTLLGAWGAHRQDVQIHAVPMPLAAAFQSDVEDRARAVTSWRNRASTRVGDIVCHRGQRTGYSCALVRFVDFAPAGDLCAGPCPATWVAVDGPKCRGGDSGGPVFLGNVAFGLVKGDSTSRGTCALYYYMSIDYLPPGWTLSYTR
;
A
#
# COMPACT_ATOMS: atom_id res chain seq x y z
N MET A 1 8.25 16.84 -15.89
CA MET A 1 9.39 17.66 -16.28
C MET A 1 10.39 17.79 -15.14
N GLY A 2 11.67 17.92 -15.45
CA GLY A 2 12.72 18.09 -14.44
C GLY A 2 13.93 18.83 -15.03
N LEU A 3 14.60 19.64 -14.22
CA LEU A 3 15.85 20.30 -14.59
C LEU A 3 16.99 19.33 -14.25
N ASP A 4 17.79 18.99 -15.25
CA ASP A 4 19.03 18.24 -15.04
C ASP A 4 20.10 19.17 -14.46
N PRO A 5 20.53 18.95 -13.21
CA PRO A 5 21.49 19.83 -12.55
C PRO A 5 22.91 19.73 -13.13
N LEU A 6 23.22 18.68 -13.90
CA LEU A 6 24.53 18.48 -14.50
C LEU A 6 24.67 19.23 -15.83
N THR A 7 23.60 19.29 -16.60
CA THR A 7 23.60 19.91 -17.94
C THR A 7 22.88 21.25 -17.97
N GLY A 8 22.09 21.60 -16.96
CA GLY A 8 21.23 22.77 -16.96
C GLY A 8 20.07 22.68 -17.96
N THR A 9 19.77 21.47 -18.47
CA THR A 9 18.73 21.25 -19.47
C THR A 9 17.42 20.90 -18.78
N LEU A 10 16.31 21.54 -19.17
CA LEU A 10 14.97 21.18 -18.70
C LEU A 10 14.43 20.04 -19.58
N LEU A 11 14.29 18.85 -18.99
CA LEU A 11 13.69 17.69 -19.66
C LEU A 11 12.17 17.76 -19.51
N ILE A 12 11.46 17.67 -20.64
CA ILE A 12 10.01 17.57 -20.71
C ILE A 12 9.63 16.23 -21.34
N LEU A 13 8.80 15.46 -20.64
CA LEU A 13 8.21 14.24 -21.16
C LEU A 13 6.81 14.56 -21.70
N ALA A 14 6.54 14.17 -22.93
CA ALA A 14 5.28 14.39 -23.62
C ALA A 14 4.72 13.05 -24.13
N ARG A 15 3.41 12.96 -24.29
CA ARG A 15 2.77 11.78 -24.88
C ARG A 15 3.02 11.77 -26.41
N PRO A 16 3.12 10.60 -27.03
CA PRO A 16 3.29 10.52 -28.49
C PRO A 16 2.20 11.23 -29.28
N GLY A 17 0.97 11.30 -28.77
CA GLY A 17 -0.16 11.99 -29.41
C GLY A 17 -0.19 13.51 -29.21
N ASP A 18 0.64 14.06 -28.30
CA ASP A 18 0.71 15.49 -28.04
C ASP A 18 1.73 16.19 -28.96
N ILE A 19 2.49 15.41 -29.76
CA ILE A 19 3.57 15.91 -30.60
C ILE A 19 3.54 15.19 -31.96
N ASP A 20 3.40 15.97 -33.04
CA ASP A 20 3.42 15.46 -34.40
C ASP A 20 4.85 15.17 -34.89
N GLY A 21 5.39 14.01 -34.55
CA GLY A 21 6.67 13.51 -35.03
C GLY A 21 7.91 14.29 -34.53
N ASP A 22 9.07 14.02 -35.14
CA ASP A 22 10.34 14.61 -34.72
C ASP A 22 10.41 16.13 -35.00
N THR A 23 9.83 16.60 -36.09
CA THR A 23 9.77 18.02 -36.43
C THR A 23 8.93 18.83 -35.43
N GLY A 24 7.83 18.27 -34.97
CA GLY A 24 7.00 18.88 -33.91
C GLY A 24 7.73 18.97 -32.57
N ARG A 25 8.51 17.94 -32.23
CA ARG A 25 9.31 17.89 -31.02
C ARG A 25 10.39 18.98 -30.97
N GLU A 26 11.14 19.16 -32.05
CA GLU A 26 12.17 20.19 -32.14
C GLU A 26 11.57 21.60 -32.07
N ALA A 27 10.46 21.83 -32.76
CA ALA A 27 9.77 23.13 -32.74
C ALA A 27 9.23 23.47 -31.33
N ILE A 28 8.68 22.50 -30.62
CA ILE A 28 8.20 22.65 -29.22
C ILE A 28 9.40 22.92 -28.31
N ALA A 29 10.49 22.16 -28.41
CA ALA A 29 11.69 22.34 -27.60
C ALA A 29 12.28 23.76 -27.80
N ALA A 30 12.39 24.24 -29.04
CA ALA A 30 12.88 25.60 -29.35
C ALA A 30 11.99 26.68 -28.74
N ARG A 31 10.66 26.53 -28.86
CA ARG A 31 9.68 27.46 -28.27
C ARG A 31 9.76 27.49 -26.75
N LEU A 32 9.87 26.32 -26.12
CA LEU A 32 9.95 26.21 -24.66
C LEU A 32 11.30 26.70 -24.14
N THR A 33 12.39 26.50 -24.88
CA THR A 33 13.71 27.08 -24.57
C THR A 33 13.65 28.61 -24.52
N ALA A 34 12.97 29.24 -25.51
CA ALA A 34 12.79 30.67 -25.51
C ALA A 34 11.97 31.21 -24.33
N ILE A 35 11.02 30.43 -23.82
CA ILE A 35 10.20 30.80 -22.67
C ILE A 35 10.93 30.54 -21.35
N ALA A 36 11.61 29.40 -21.23
CA ALA A 36 12.24 28.95 -19.98
C ALA A 36 13.59 29.62 -19.70
N GLY A 37 14.25 30.20 -20.75
CA GLY A 37 15.59 30.78 -20.64
C GLY A 37 16.71 29.76 -20.39
N VAL A 38 16.40 28.46 -20.47
CA VAL A 38 17.37 27.35 -20.37
C VAL A 38 17.11 26.36 -21.50
N PRO A 39 18.12 25.57 -21.92
CA PRO A 39 17.90 24.54 -22.94
C PRO A 39 16.76 23.59 -22.54
N VAL A 40 15.86 23.30 -23.46
CA VAL A 40 14.75 22.36 -23.25
C VAL A 40 14.91 21.19 -24.20
N GLU A 41 14.88 19.99 -23.62
CA GLU A 41 14.79 18.73 -24.35
C GLU A 41 13.39 18.16 -24.19
N VAL A 42 12.71 17.84 -25.29
CA VAL A 42 11.41 17.17 -25.26
C VAL A 42 11.61 15.73 -25.71
N ARG A 43 11.26 14.79 -24.86
CA ARG A 43 11.22 13.36 -25.19
C ARG A 43 9.79 12.88 -25.23
N THR A 44 9.47 12.06 -26.22
CA THR A 44 8.22 11.32 -26.24
C THR A 44 8.42 10.02 -25.50
N TRP A 45 7.53 9.72 -24.57
CA TRP A 45 7.51 8.50 -23.81
C TRP A 45 6.32 7.67 -24.30
N SER A 46 6.58 6.48 -24.85
CA SER A 46 5.53 5.56 -25.37
C SER A 46 4.74 4.89 -24.25
N GLU A 47 5.33 4.83 -23.08
CA GLU A 47 4.69 4.35 -21.85
C GLU A 47 4.73 5.51 -20.87
N MET A 48 3.57 5.96 -20.39
CA MET A 48 3.53 6.88 -19.27
C MET A 48 4.21 6.19 -18.08
N ASP A 49 4.90 6.98 -17.24
CA ASP A 49 5.21 6.58 -15.86
C ASP A 49 3.89 6.37 -15.11
N ALA A 50 3.15 5.35 -15.48
CA ALA A 50 2.15 4.78 -14.64
C ALA A 50 2.92 4.01 -13.56
N ASN A 51 2.48 4.04 -12.34
CA ASN A 51 2.87 3.03 -11.36
C ASN A 51 2.41 1.68 -11.94
N LEU A 52 3.26 1.08 -12.78
CA LEU A 52 2.99 -0.19 -13.48
C LEU A 52 3.09 -1.39 -12.55
N ALA A 53 3.35 -1.17 -11.28
CA ALA A 53 3.44 -2.22 -10.29
C ALA A 53 2.31 -2.06 -9.27
N VAL A 54 1.58 -3.14 -9.03
CA VAL A 54 0.68 -3.23 -7.89
C VAL A 54 1.50 -3.16 -6.60
N GLU A 55 1.09 -2.32 -5.68
CA GLU A 55 1.80 -2.01 -4.43
C GLU A 55 0.88 -2.06 -3.21
N GLY A 56 1.45 -1.99 -2.03
CA GLY A 56 0.71 -1.88 -0.79
C GLY A 56 0.02 -0.52 -0.64
N GLY A 57 -1.03 -0.45 0.20
CA GLY A 57 -1.78 0.78 0.47
C GLY A 57 -2.83 1.13 -0.59
N GLY A 58 -2.90 0.36 -1.67
CA GLY A 58 -3.87 0.54 -2.73
C GLY A 58 -5.27 0.00 -2.38
N ARG A 59 -6.25 0.36 -3.19
CA ARG A 59 -7.64 -0.04 -2.98
C ARG A 59 -7.88 -1.47 -3.46
N VAL A 60 -8.44 -2.31 -2.58
CA VAL A 60 -8.95 -3.64 -2.92
C VAL A 60 -10.45 -3.66 -2.72
N VAL A 61 -11.17 -4.18 -3.70
CA VAL A 61 -12.62 -4.32 -3.64
C VAL A 61 -13.04 -5.76 -3.89
N GLY A 62 -13.98 -6.22 -3.10
CA GLY A 62 -14.58 -7.53 -3.24
C GLY A 62 -16.08 -7.47 -3.16
N SER A 63 -16.71 -8.56 -3.52
CA SER A 63 -18.12 -8.80 -3.30
C SER A 63 -18.28 -10.13 -2.59
N ASP A 64 -19.11 -10.14 -1.58
CA ASP A 64 -19.65 -11.37 -1.06
C ASP A 64 -20.79 -11.83 -2.01
N ALA A 65 -20.63 -13.02 -2.56
CA ALA A 65 -21.62 -13.56 -3.49
C ALA A 65 -22.97 -13.87 -2.82
N GLU A 66 -22.95 -14.15 -1.50
CA GLU A 66 -24.17 -14.50 -0.73
C GLU A 66 -24.95 -13.26 -0.30
N GLU A 67 -24.27 -12.15 0.04
CA GLU A 67 -24.92 -10.95 0.57
C GLU A 67 -25.05 -9.80 -0.43
N ALA A 68 -24.57 -9.92 -1.66
CA ALA A 68 -24.49 -8.86 -2.68
C ALA A 68 -23.87 -7.54 -2.16
N ARG A 69 -23.05 -7.64 -1.11
CA ARG A 69 -22.36 -6.49 -0.51
C ARG A 69 -21.02 -6.25 -1.18
N ARG A 70 -20.73 -4.98 -1.41
CA ARG A 70 -19.40 -4.55 -1.83
C ARG A 70 -18.55 -4.24 -0.60
N PHE A 71 -17.40 -4.87 -0.53
CA PHE A 71 -16.40 -4.63 0.50
C PHE A 71 -15.24 -3.82 -0.05
N VAL A 72 -14.72 -2.94 0.77
CA VAL A 72 -13.48 -2.22 0.50
C VAL A 72 -12.47 -2.63 1.56
N CYS A 73 -11.30 -3.04 1.11
CA CYS A 73 -10.13 -3.28 1.94
C CYS A 73 -8.95 -2.51 1.35
N THR A 74 -7.81 -2.61 1.99
CA THR A 74 -6.56 -1.98 1.58
C THR A 74 -5.53 -3.07 1.33
N SER A 75 -4.76 -2.99 0.23
CA SER A 75 -3.63 -3.87 0.01
C SER A 75 -2.53 -3.62 1.05
N GLY A 76 -1.93 -4.71 1.52
CA GLY A 76 -0.79 -4.67 2.43
C GLY A 76 0.54 -4.67 1.68
N PHE A 77 1.57 -5.19 2.33
CA PHE A 77 2.89 -5.29 1.70
C PHE A 77 2.95 -6.42 0.67
N VAL A 78 3.92 -6.32 -0.23
CA VAL A 78 4.31 -7.41 -1.10
C VAL A 78 5.15 -8.41 -0.31
N VAL A 79 4.86 -9.69 -0.51
CA VAL A 79 5.55 -10.82 0.13
C VAL A 79 6.08 -11.77 -0.94
N THR A 80 7.00 -12.64 -0.56
CA THR A 80 7.55 -13.67 -1.46
C THR A 80 7.74 -15.00 -0.72
N ASP A 81 7.59 -16.10 -1.45
CA ASP A 81 7.97 -17.46 -1.02
C ASP A 81 9.37 -17.86 -1.53
N GLY A 82 10.08 -16.91 -2.16
CA GLY A 82 11.38 -17.11 -2.80
C GLY A 82 11.28 -17.40 -4.30
N THR A 83 10.10 -17.74 -4.81
CA THR A 83 9.83 -18.03 -6.24
C THR A 83 8.80 -17.05 -6.80
N LEU A 84 7.73 -16.84 -6.07
CA LEU A 84 6.61 -15.97 -6.43
C LEU A 84 6.56 -14.75 -5.51
N SER A 85 6.30 -13.59 -6.09
CA SER A 85 5.89 -12.40 -5.35
C SER A 85 4.37 -12.28 -5.35
N ALA A 86 3.80 -11.89 -4.21
CA ALA A 86 2.35 -11.83 -4.02
C ALA A 86 1.96 -10.62 -3.16
N LEU A 87 0.72 -10.19 -3.28
CA LEU A 87 0.15 -9.06 -2.54
C LEU A 87 -0.61 -9.56 -1.32
N THR A 88 -0.47 -8.87 -0.19
CA THR A 88 -1.24 -9.18 1.03
C THR A 88 -2.45 -8.27 1.19
N THR A 89 -3.44 -8.74 1.94
CA THR A 89 -4.49 -7.95 2.60
C THR A 89 -4.97 -8.70 3.84
N ALA A 90 -6.00 -8.21 4.54
CA ALA A 90 -6.52 -8.89 5.74
C ALA A 90 -7.34 -10.14 5.37
N ALA A 91 -7.22 -11.21 6.16
CA ALA A 91 -7.92 -12.47 5.91
C ALA A 91 -9.45 -12.36 6.07
N HIS A 92 -9.94 -11.39 6.83
CA HIS A 92 -11.38 -11.16 6.98
C HIS A 92 -12.00 -10.36 5.82
N CYS A 93 -11.18 -9.94 4.82
CA CYS A 93 -11.69 -9.41 3.56
C CYS A 93 -12.24 -10.57 2.70
N PRO A 94 -13.13 -10.32 1.72
CA PRO A 94 -13.62 -11.37 0.83
C PRO A 94 -12.49 -12.08 0.08
N ASP A 95 -12.67 -13.36 -0.21
CA ASP A 95 -11.68 -14.17 -0.95
C ASP A 95 -11.56 -13.74 -2.42
N THR A 96 -12.65 -13.24 -3.00
CA THR A 96 -12.66 -12.72 -4.37
C THR A 96 -12.48 -11.22 -4.37
N LEU A 97 -11.28 -10.80 -4.75
CA LEU A 97 -10.85 -9.40 -4.73
C LEU A 97 -10.34 -8.92 -6.08
N ASN A 98 -10.50 -7.63 -6.31
CA ASN A 98 -9.82 -6.89 -7.38
C ASN A 98 -9.03 -5.74 -6.75
N PHE A 99 -7.81 -5.56 -7.19
CA PHE A 99 -7.06 -4.33 -6.94
C PHE A 99 -7.57 -3.25 -7.90
N ILE A 100 -7.77 -2.05 -7.41
CA ILE A 100 -8.19 -0.92 -8.24
C ILE A 100 -6.99 0.00 -8.45
N ASP A 101 -6.54 0.04 -9.68
CA ASP A 101 -5.42 0.88 -10.09
C ASP A 101 -5.79 2.38 -10.08
N HIS A 102 -4.81 3.25 -10.19
CA HIS A 102 -4.98 4.71 -10.15
C HIS A 102 -5.90 5.27 -11.24
N ASP A 103 -5.97 4.59 -12.39
CA ASP A 103 -6.89 4.93 -13.48
C ASP A 103 -8.31 4.36 -13.30
N GLY A 104 -8.53 3.59 -12.22
CA GLY A 104 -9.80 2.91 -11.93
C GLY A 104 -9.92 1.52 -12.54
N THR A 105 -8.90 1.02 -13.24
CA THR A 105 -8.89 -0.33 -13.79
C THR A 105 -8.92 -1.37 -12.66
N ALA A 106 -9.80 -2.35 -12.80
CA ALA A 106 -9.92 -3.46 -11.87
C ALA A 106 -9.01 -4.62 -12.29
N ILE A 107 -8.03 -4.93 -11.46
CA ILE A 107 -7.06 -6.01 -11.66
C ILE A 107 -7.48 -7.19 -10.78
N PRO A 108 -7.87 -8.35 -11.34
CA PRO A 108 -8.30 -9.50 -10.56
C PRO A 108 -7.14 -10.08 -9.76
N LEU A 109 -7.41 -10.38 -8.48
CA LEU A 109 -6.46 -11.01 -7.57
C LEU A 109 -6.80 -12.50 -7.44
N THR A 110 -5.79 -13.37 -7.56
CA THR A 110 -5.96 -14.82 -7.36
C THR A 110 -5.55 -15.20 -5.95
N LEU A 111 -6.49 -15.67 -5.13
CA LEU A 111 -6.20 -16.11 -3.77
C LEU A 111 -5.25 -17.31 -3.75
N LEU A 112 -4.15 -17.19 -3.04
CA LEU A 112 -3.19 -18.26 -2.77
C LEU A 112 -3.41 -18.92 -1.41
N GLY A 113 -3.92 -18.17 -0.43
CA GLY A 113 -4.27 -18.65 0.88
C GLY A 113 -4.71 -17.54 1.82
N ALA A 114 -5.47 -17.92 2.86
CA ALA A 114 -5.97 -17.04 3.89
C ALA A 114 -5.73 -17.63 5.29
N TRP A 115 -5.23 -16.83 6.21
CA TRP A 115 -4.91 -17.18 7.60
C TRP A 115 -5.56 -16.15 8.53
N GLY A 116 -6.76 -16.45 9.00
CA GLY A 116 -7.60 -15.55 9.79
C GLY A 116 -7.80 -16.01 11.24
N ALA A 117 -6.94 -16.89 11.77
CA ALA A 117 -7.10 -17.45 13.10
C ALA A 117 -5.96 -17.06 14.06
N HIS A 118 -6.29 -17.03 15.36
CA HIS A 118 -5.35 -16.72 16.43
C HIS A 118 -4.65 -15.37 16.27
N ARG A 119 -3.36 -15.37 15.96
CA ARG A 119 -2.52 -14.17 15.80
C ARG A 119 -2.38 -13.68 14.35
N GLN A 120 -3.05 -14.35 13.41
CA GLN A 120 -2.95 -14.05 11.99
C GLN A 120 -4.25 -13.46 11.47
N ASP A 121 -4.12 -12.50 10.58
CA ASP A 121 -5.20 -11.95 9.79
C ASP A 121 -4.63 -11.45 8.46
N VAL A 122 -4.22 -12.40 7.64
CA VAL A 122 -3.60 -12.13 6.35
C VAL A 122 -4.11 -13.11 5.31
N GLN A 123 -4.41 -12.60 4.14
CA GLN A 123 -4.56 -13.39 2.92
C GLN A 123 -3.56 -12.90 1.87
N ILE A 124 -3.14 -13.82 1.01
CA ILE A 124 -2.08 -13.63 0.03
C ILE A 124 -2.64 -13.92 -1.35
N HIS A 125 -2.37 -13.01 -2.29
CA HIS A 125 -2.90 -13.08 -3.64
C HIS A 125 -1.81 -12.96 -4.69
N ALA A 126 -1.85 -13.83 -5.71
CA ALA A 126 -1.11 -13.62 -6.94
C ALA A 126 -1.75 -12.49 -7.76
N VAL A 127 -0.92 -11.72 -8.43
CA VAL A 127 -1.32 -10.60 -9.27
C VAL A 127 -0.79 -10.84 -10.69
N PRO A 128 -1.59 -10.64 -11.75
CA PRO A 128 -1.17 -10.92 -13.13
C PRO A 128 -0.25 -9.85 -13.73
N MET A 129 0.42 -9.05 -12.89
CA MET A 129 1.34 -8.00 -13.30
C MET A 129 2.49 -7.83 -12.29
N PRO A 130 3.55 -7.09 -12.64
CA PRO A 130 4.68 -6.87 -11.73
C PRO A 130 4.26 -6.28 -10.40
N LEU A 131 4.90 -6.74 -9.33
CA LEU A 131 4.73 -6.25 -7.97
C LEU A 131 5.98 -5.48 -7.53
N ALA A 132 5.79 -4.30 -6.97
CA ALA A 132 6.87 -3.54 -6.35
C ALA A 132 6.93 -3.82 -4.85
N ALA A 133 8.14 -4.01 -4.30
CA ALA A 133 8.38 -4.02 -2.85
C ALA A 133 8.22 -2.59 -2.28
N ALA A 134 7.06 -2.00 -2.49
CA ALA A 134 6.69 -0.63 -2.18
C ALA A 134 5.26 -0.54 -1.67
N PHE A 135 4.91 0.61 -1.11
CA PHE A 135 3.57 0.90 -0.63
C PHE A 135 3.28 2.41 -0.70
N GLN A 136 2.02 2.76 -0.90
CA GLN A 136 1.55 4.13 -0.81
C GLN A 136 1.67 4.61 0.65
N SER A 137 2.29 5.76 0.86
CA SER A 137 2.70 6.18 2.20
C SER A 137 2.14 7.50 2.65
N ASP A 138 1.52 8.28 1.78
CA ASP A 138 1.04 9.63 2.12
C ASP A 138 -0.24 10.00 1.36
N VAL A 139 -0.70 11.25 1.55
CA VAL A 139 -1.93 11.76 0.94
C VAL A 139 -1.82 11.96 -0.59
N GLU A 140 -0.62 11.96 -1.14
CA GLU A 140 -0.36 12.12 -2.57
C GLU A 140 -0.15 10.77 -3.26
N ASP A 141 -0.44 9.67 -2.55
CA ASP A 141 -0.31 8.28 -3.02
C ASP A 141 1.09 7.94 -3.56
N ARG A 142 2.12 8.62 -3.04
CA ARG A 142 3.50 8.35 -3.43
C ARG A 142 3.95 7.00 -2.90
N ALA A 143 4.45 6.17 -3.82
CA ALA A 143 5.04 4.89 -3.46
C ALA A 143 6.34 5.09 -2.67
N ARG A 144 6.52 4.28 -1.65
CA ARG A 144 7.71 4.24 -0.81
C ARG A 144 8.24 2.81 -0.76
N ALA A 145 9.52 2.63 -1.07
CA ALA A 145 10.15 1.31 -1.02
C ALA A 145 10.19 0.78 0.43
N VAL A 146 9.92 -0.50 0.59
CA VAL A 146 10.20 -1.20 1.85
C VAL A 146 11.69 -1.52 1.89
N THR A 147 12.40 -1.09 2.94
CA THR A 147 13.85 -1.34 3.09
C THR A 147 14.16 -2.26 4.26
N SER A 148 13.26 -2.41 5.20
CA SER A 148 13.41 -3.28 6.36
C SER A 148 12.06 -3.52 7.04
N TRP A 149 12.06 -4.30 8.10
CA TRP A 149 10.88 -4.54 8.92
C TRP A 149 11.23 -4.63 10.40
N ARG A 150 10.22 -4.45 11.24
CA ARG A 150 10.35 -4.51 12.69
C ARG A 150 9.30 -5.45 13.26
N ASN A 151 9.73 -6.40 14.10
CA ASN A 151 8.85 -7.38 14.71
C ASN A 151 8.14 -6.83 15.97
N ARG A 152 7.13 -7.54 16.45
CA ARG A 152 6.41 -7.19 17.67
C ARG A 152 7.33 -7.12 18.88
N ALA A 153 8.25 -8.06 19.02
CA ALA A 153 9.15 -8.14 20.19
C ALA A 153 10.07 -6.90 20.32
N SER A 154 10.37 -6.21 19.23
CA SER A 154 11.15 -4.97 19.22
C SER A 154 10.30 -3.69 19.22
N THR A 155 8.98 -3.81 19.03
CA THR A 155 8.04 -2.67 19.13
C THR A 155 7.79 -2.33 20.60
N ARG A 156 7.67 -1.04 20.92
CA ARG A 156 7.50 -0.53 22.29
C ARG A 156 6.29 0.39 22.38
N VAL A 157 5.66 0.41 23.56
CA VAL A 157 4.69 1.44 23.89
C VAL A 157 5.37 2.82 23.78
N GLY A 158 4.70 3.75 23.12
CA GLY A 158 5.23 5.08 22.82
C GLY A 158 5.99 5.19 21.50
N ASP A 159 6.27 4.09 20.79
CA ASP A 159 6.76 4.16 19.42
C ASP A 159 5.71 4.84 18.53
N ILE A 160 6.16 5.63 17.56
CA ILE A 160 5.30 6.19 16.53
C ILE A 160 5.23 5.18 15.39
N VAL A 161 4.03 4.87 14.93
CA VAL A 161 3.77 4.13 13.72
C VAL A 161 2.73 4.84 12.87
N CYS A 162 2.81 4.66 11.56
CA CYS A 162 1.86 5.22 10.61
C CYS A 162 1.11 4.07 9.94
N HIS A 163 -0.08 4.35 9.44
CA HIS A 163 -0.78 3.43 8.55
C HIS A 163 -1.29 4.18 7.31
N ARG A 164 -1.50 3.42 6.24
CA ARG A 164 -2.23 3.85 5.05
C ARG A 164 -3.47 2.98 4.90
N GLY A 165 -4.63 3.60 4.90
CA GLY A 165 -5.91 2.94 4.69
C GLY A 165 -6.73 3.62 3.61
N GLN A 166 -7.49 2.87 2.85
CA GLN A 166 -8.29 3.39 1.74
C GLN A 166 -9.48 4.26 2.20
N ARG A 167 -9.90 4.14 3.43
CA ARG A 167 -11.00 4.93 4.00
C ARG A 167 -10.53 6.15 4.76
N THR A 168 -9.41 6.06 5.47
CA THR A 168 -8.96 7.15 6.33
C THR A 168 -7.68 7.82 5.83
N GLY A 169 -7.05 7.27 4.78
CA GLY A 169 -5.81 7.79 4.23
C GLY A 169 -4.61 7.51 5.13
N TYR A 170 -3.67 8.44 5.15
CA TYR A 170 -2.47 8.39 5.95
C TYR A 170 -2.68 8.97 7.35
N SER A 171 -2.16 8.29 8.37
CA SER A 171 -2.19 8.77 9.76
C SER A 171 -1.07 8.11 10.57
N CYS A 172 -0.47 8.88 11.48
CA CYS A 172 0.54 8.39 12.43
C CYS A 172 0.07 8.61 13.86
N ALA A 173 0.36 7.65 14.74
CA ALA A 173 0.04 7.77 16.15
C ALA A 173 0.96 6.89 17.02
N LEU A 174 0.78 6.94 18.34
CA LEU A 174 1.59 6.22 19.30
C LEU A 174 1.08 4.79 19.50
N VAL A 175 1.99 3.85 19.55
CA VAL A 175 1.70 2.49 20.03
C VAL A 175 1.27 2.57 21.50
N ARG A 176 0.06 2.07 21.77
CA ARG A 176 -0.53 2.08 23.11
C ARG A 176 -0.32 0.77 23.86
N PHE A 177 -0.43 -0.35 23.15
CA PHE A 177 -0.24 -1.70 23.68
C PHE A 177 0.49 -2.57 22.66
N VAL A 178 1.42 -3.39 23.12
CA VAL A 178 2.11 -4.40 22.29
C VAL A 178 1.57 -5.81 22.51
N ASP A 179 0.78 -6.01 23.58
CA ASP A 179 0.13 -7.27 23.95
C ASP A 179 -1.38 -7.02 24.10
N PHE A 180 -2.05 -6.62 23.01
CA PHE A 180 -3.46 -6.32 22.98
C PHE A 180 -4.26 -7.55 22.52
N ALA A 181 -5.37 -7.83 23.18
CA ALA A 181 -6.35 -8.82 22.79
C ALA A 181 -7.63 -8.09 22.37
N PRO A 182 -7.93 -7.97 21.07
CA PRO A 182 -9.21 -7.43 20.61
C PRO A 182 -10.39 -8.20 21.21
N ALA A 183 -11.44 -7.47 21.57
CA ALA A 183 -12.65 -8.09 22.12
C ALA A 183 -13.45 -8.80 21.03
N GLY A 184 -14.23 -9.82 21.43
CA GLY A 184 -15.06 -10.63 20.54
C GLY A 184 -14.30 -11.74 19.83
N ASP A 185 -15.00 -12.42 18.91
CA ASP A 185 -14.51 -13.62 18.22
C ASP A 185 -13.87 -13.29 16.87
N LEU A 186 -12.96 -12.30 16.87
CA LEU A 186 -12.34 -11.78 15.63
C LEU A 186 -11.17 -12.63 15.10
N CYS A 187 -10.81 -13.72 15.79
CA CYS A 187 -9.64 -14.54 15.48
C CYS A 187 -10.00 -16.03 15.32
N ALA A 188 -11.16 -16.32 14.70
CA ALA A 188 -11.80 -17.65 14.72
C ALA A 188 -12.01 -18.14 16.14
N GLY A 189 -12.49 -17.27 17.01
CA GLY A 189 -12.60 -17.35 18.45
C GLY A 189 -11.98 -16.13 19.12
N PRO A 190 -11.82 -16.14 20.44
CA PRO A 190 -11.18 -15.06 21.18
C PRO A 190 -9.75 -14.79 20.67
N CYS A 191 -9.42 -13.52 20.51
CA CYS A 191 -8.08 -13.14 20.09
C CYS A 191 -7.05 -13.30 21.20
N PRO A 192 -5.86 -13.83 20.93
CA PRO A 192 -4.76 -13.82 21.89
C PRO A 192 -4.18 -12.40 22.05
N ALA A 193 -3.49 -12.16 23.15
CA ALA A 193 -2.80 -10.90 23.43
C ALA A 193 -1.49 -10.79 22.62
N THR A 194 -1.59 -10.75 21.31
CA THR A 194 -0.44 -10.69 20.37
C THR A 194 -0.54 -9.54 19.37
N TRP A 195 -1.62 -8.78 19.42
CA TRP A 195 -1.86 -7.65 18.54
C TRP A 195 -1.22 -6.38 19.08
N VAL A 196 -0.80 -5.51 18.19
CA VAL A 196 -0.30 -4.19 18.58
C VAL A 196 -1.41 -3.19 18.36
N ALA A 197 -1.79 -2.47 19.42
CA ALA A 197 -2.81 -1.43 19.38
C ALA A 197 -2.18 -0.05 19.42
N VAL A 198 -2.71 0.83 18.60
CA VAL A 198 -2.21 2.18 18.34
C VAL A 198 -3.31 3.17 18.63
N ASP A 199 -3.00 4.29 19.28
CA ASP A 199 -3.94 5.40 19.47
C ASP A 199 -4.43 5.88 18.10
N GLY A 200 -5.72 6.10 17.97
CA GLY A 200 -6.25 6.43 16.66
C GLY A 200 -6.90 7.79 16.57
N PRO A 201 -6.34 8.76 15.81
CA PRO A 201 -7.19 9.82 15.29
C PRO A 201 -8.05 9.35 14.13
N LYS A 202 -7.62 8.31 13.41
CA LYS A 202 -8.30 7.81 12.21
C LYS A 202 -8.27 6.29 12.17
N CYS A 203 -9.43 5.68 12.07
CA CYS A 203 -9.61 4.27 11.72
C CYS A 203 -11.05 4.05 11.25
N ARG A 204 -11.25 3.21 10.28
CA ARG A 204 -12.58 2.90 9.74
C ARG A 204 -12.56 1.59 8.95
N GLY A 205 -13.67 0.90 8.94
CA GLY A 205 -13.86 -0.25 8.06
C GLY A 205 -13.51 0.09 6.60
N GLY A 206 -12.60 -0.69 6.01
CA GLY A 206 -11.98 -0.44 4.71
C GLY A 206 -10.47 -0.15 4.77
N ASP A 207 -9.93 0.17 5.95
CA ASP A 207 -8.49 0.29 6.19
C ASP A 207 -7.84 -1.09 6.42
N SER A 208 -8.65 -2.12 6.61
CA SER A 208 -8.25 -3.52 6.81
C SER A 208 -7.25 -3.99 5.76
N GLY A 209 -6.17 -4.62 6.19
CA GLY A 209 -5.07 -5.10 5.35
C GLY A 209 -4.03 -4.05 5.02
N GLY A 210 -4.30 -2.78 5.26
CA GLY A 210 -3.40 -1.67 4.95
C GLY A 210 -2.05 -1.76 5.67
N PRO A 211 -0.96 -1.22 5.07
CA PRO A 211 0.37 -1.28 5.64
C PRO A 211 0.49 -0.41 6.88
N VAL A 212 1.15 -0.95 7.91
CA VAL A 212 1.60 -0.21 9.09
C VAL A 212 3.11 -0.10 9.03
N PHE A 213 3.63 1.12 9.15
CA PHE A 213 5.02 1.44 8.87
C PHE A 213 5.53 2.66 9.64
N LEU A 214 6.85 2.87 9.62
CA LEU A 214 7.48 4.14 9.95
C LEU A 214 8.63 4.39 8.97
N GLY A 215 8.55 5.48 8.22
CA GLY A 215 9.47 5.71 7.11
C GLY A 215 9.37 4.59 6.07
N ASN A 216 10.46 3.86 5.84
CA ASN A 216 10.56 2.72 4.92
C ASN A 216 10.55 1.36 5.65
N VAL A 217 10.28 1.35 6.96
CA VAL A 217 10.28 0.17 7.81
C VAL A 217 8.86 -0.36 7.95
N ALA A 218 8.61 -1.62 7.58
CA ALA A 218 7.32 -2.28 7.75
C ALA A 218 7.15 -2.79 9.19
N PHE A 219 5.94 -2.66 9.74
CA PHE A 219 5.58 -3.16 11.07
C PHE A 219 4.50 -4.23 11.01
N GLY A 220 3.50 -4.10 10.15
CA GLY A 220 2.40 -5.03 10.09
C GLY A 220 1.27 -4.63 9.15
N LEU A 221 0.13 -5.31 9.29
CA LEU A 221 -1.09 -5.11 8.51
C LEU A 221 -2.25 -4.75 9.43
N VAL A 222 -3.00 -3.71 9.09
CA VAL A 222 -4.19 -3.29 9.85
C VAL A 222 -5.21 -4.44 9.87
N LYS A 223 -5.61 -4.85 11.09
CA LYS A 223 -6.70 -5.80 11.28
C LYS A 223 -8.04 -5.09 11.44
N GLY A 224 -8.09 -4.13 12.32
CA GLY A 224 -9.36 -3.49 12.65
C GLY A 224 -9.21 -2.38 13.67
N ASP A 225 -10.34 -1.96 14.20
CA ASP A 225 -10.41 -0.82 15.09
C ASP A 225 -11.38 -1.05 16.27
N SER A 226 -11.22 -0.20 17.27
CA SER A 226 -12.18 -0.01 18.35
C SER A 226 -12.63 1.44 18.32
N THR A 227 -13.93 1.65 18.25
CA THR A 227 -14.52 2.98 18.27
C THR A 227 -15.17 3.27 19.63
N SER A 228 -15.06 4.50 20.08
CA SER A 228 -15.78 5.01 21.23
C SER A 228 -16.59 6.21 20.82
N ARG A 229 -17.91 6.16 21.03
CA ARG A 229 -18.85 7.23 20.65
C ARG A 229 -18.74 7.67 19.18
N GLY A 230 -18.47 6.71 18.27
CA GLY A 230 -18.33 6.97 16.84
C GLY A 230 -16.97 7.54 16.42
N THR A 231 -16.02 7.69 17.37
CA THR A 231 -14.67 8.15 17.10
C THR A 231 -13.70 6.97 17.21
N CYS A 232 -12.69 6.91 16.36
CA CYS A 232 -11.61 5.94 16.47
C CYS A 232 -10.90 6.12 17.83
N ALA A 233 -10.92 5.09 18.66
CA ALA A 233 -10.18 5.07 19.92
C ALA A 233 -8.82 4.39 19.72
N LEU A 234 -8.81 3.22 19.11
CA LEU A 234 -7.62 2.44 18.81
C LEU A 234 -7.81 1.77 17.45
N TYR A 235 -6.76 1.65 16.66
CA TYR A 235 -6.66 0.60 15.67
C TYR A 235 -5.62 -0.43 16.10
N TYR A 236 -5.71 -1.65 15.61
CA TYR A 236 -4.76 -2.69 15.92
C TYR A 236 -4.34 -3.44 14.67
N TYR A 237 -3.11 -3.92 14.69
CA TYR A 237 -2.50 -4.56 13.54
C TYR A 237 -1.85 -5.90 13.88
N MET A 238 -1.81 -6.79 12.89
CA MET A 238 -1.01 -7.99 12.90
C MET A 238 0.44 -7.62 12.62
N SER A 239 1.36 -8.01 13.49
CA SER A 239 2.78 -7.79 13.25
C SER A 239 3.29 -8.60 12.06
N ILE A 240 4.25 -8.06 11.31
CA ILE A 240 4.80 -8.67 10.10
C ILE A 240 5.49 -10.02 10.35
N ASP A 241 5.98 -10.27 11.56
CA ASP A 241 6.57 -11.55 11.97
C ASP A 241 5.55 -12.68 12.11
N TYR A 242 4.26 -12.38 11.96
CA TYR A 242 3.19 -13.39 11.92
C TYR A 242 2.73 -13.75 10.51
N LEU A 243 3.50 -13.39 9.48
CA LEU A 243 3.28 -13.92 8.13
C LEU A 243 3.26 -15.45 8.15
N PRO A 244 2.46 -16.10 7.27
CA PRO A 244 2.36 -17.55 7.25
C PRO A 244 3.71 -18.20 6.92
N PRO A 245 3.96 -19.43 7.39
CA PRO A 245 5.18 -20.15 7.07
C PRO A 245 5.42 -20.25 5.56
N GLY A 246 6.66 -20.04 5.14
CA GLY A 246 7.07 -20.01 3.73
C GLY A 246 6.97 -18.64 3.07
N TRP A 247 6.28 -17.67 3.67
CA TRP A 247 6.17 -16.32 3.14
C TRP A 247 6.99 -15.31 3.93
N THR A 248 7.69 -14.45 3.25
CA THR A 248 8.50 -13.39 3.83
C THR A 248 8.19 -12.04 3.16
N LEU A 249 8.43 -10.96 3.87
CA LEU A 249 8.28 -9.62 3.32
C LEU A 249 9.28 -9.39 2.18
N SER A 250 8.79 -8.86 1.05
CA SER A 250 9.66 -8.35 -0.01
C SER A 250 10.19 -6.97 0.37
N TYR A 251 11.50 -6.75 0.24
CA TYR A 251 12.12 -5.44 0.49
C TYR A 251 13.36 -5.25 -0.39
N THR A 252 13.66 -3.99 -0.68
CA THR A 252 14.88 -3.58 -1.40
C THR A 252 16.03 -3.41 -0.40
N ARG A 253 17.17 -3.97 -0.70
CA ARG A 253 18.42 -3.78 0.08
C ARG A 253 19.16 -2.55 -0.39
#